data_2e57b2e237bfd8713110f3e75a3b8d1f
#
_entry.id   2e57b2e237bfd8713110f3e75a3b8d1f
#
_cell.length_a   1.000
_cell.length_b   1.000
_cell.length_c   1.000
_cell.angle_alpha   90.00
_cell.angle_beta   90.00
_cell.angle_gamma   90.00
#
_symmetry.space_group_name_H-M   'P 1'
#
loop_
_entity.id
_entity.type
_entity.pdbx_description
1 polymer ?
#
loop_
_entity_poly.entity_id
_entity_poly.type
_entity_poly.pdbx_seq_one_letter_code
_entity_poly.pdbx_strand_id
1 'polypeptide(L)'
;MKSVRDLPFFKNIREIREFEFGVFYYFDGLVIGEMKEGVHMTWGMAKKAVKAAKEIYGQDLPIAYISNRIHNYTVVPSDWIKFYTHRHQLDFYAVVGTPKGSFTSIVLEKMFFQNSIIQFTDIEEAIEWSVQQIGERRKKVQGKASLASNME
;
A
#
# COMPACT_ATOMS: atom_id res chain seq x y z
N MET A 1 8.47 11.15 -12.33
CA MET A 1 8.31 9.95 -11.49
C MET A 1 7.95 8.74 -12.35
N LYS A 2 8.45 7.60 -11.98
CA LYS A 2 8.25 6.37 -12.75
C LYS A 2 7.03 5.61 -12.30
N SER A 3 6.27 5.05 -13.25
CA SER A 3 5.27 4.04 -12.95
C SER A 3 5.95 2.71 -12.65
N VAL A 4 5.31 1.87 -11.84
CA VAL A 4 5.82 0.52 -11.59
C VAL A 4 5.92 -0.31 -12.88
N ARG A 5 5.12 0.01 -13.88
CA ARG A 5 5.17 -0.67 -15.21
C ARG A 5 6.53 -0.51 -15.90
N ASP A 6 7.25 0.58 -15.59
CA ASP A 6 8.53 0.91 -16.22
C ASP A 6 9.72 0.27 -15.51
N LEU A 7 9.48 -0.46 -14.42
CA LEU A 7 10.53 -1.04 -13.61
C LEU A 7 10.74 -2.53 -13.91
N PRO A 8 11.96 -3.04 -13.73
CA PRO A 8 12.22 -4.49 -13.83
C PRO A 8 11.37 -5.30 -12.86
N PHE A 9 11.04 -4.73 -11.70
CA PHE A 9 10.20 -5.39 -10.69
C PHE A 9 8.83 -5.79 -11.23
N PHE A 10 8.31 -5.11 -12.25
CA PHE A 10 7.02 -5.40 -12.86
C PHE A 10 6.89 -6.85 -13.34
N LYS A 11 7.99 -7.51 -13.68
CA LYS A 11 7.99 -8.92 -14.07
C LYS A 11 7.40 -9.85 -13.00
N ASN A 12 7.35 -9.41 -11.75
CA ASN A 12 6.82 -10.19 -10.63
C ASN A 12 5.32 -9.99 -10.42
N ILE A 13 4.63 -9.29 -11.32
CA ILE A 13 3.21 -8.99 -11.20
C ILE A 13 2.37 -10.26 -11.12
N ARG A 14 1.40 -10.27 -10.20
CA ARG A 14 0.40 -11.34 -10.07
C ARG A 14 -0.89 -10.96 -10.76
N GLU A 15 -1.38 -9.73 -10.50
CA GLU A 15 -2.63 -9.26 -11.05
C GLU A 15 -2.65 -7.75 -11.15
N ILE A 16 -3.34 -7.23 -12.16
CA ILE A 16 -3.59 -5.81 -12.36
C ILE A 16 -5.09 -5.60 -12.32
N ARG A 17 -5.55 -4.65 -11.49
CA ARG A 17 -6.95 -4.23 -11.46
C ARG A 17 -7.04 -2.77 -11.86
N GLU A 18 -7.77 -2.51 -12.94
CA GLU A 18 -8.04 -1.15 -13.39
C GLU A 18 -9.41 -0.72 -12.87
N PHE A 19 -9.42 0.40 -12.17
CA PHE A 19 -10.65 1.05 -11.71
C PHE A 19 -10.78 2.41 -12.39
N GLU A 20 -11.96 3.02 -12.30
CA GLU A 20 -12.18 4.35 -12.86
C GLU A 20 -11.23 5.40 -12.24
N PHE A 21 -10.85 5.22 -10.98
CA PHE A 21 -10.03 6.16 -10.22
C PHE A 21 -8.53 5.88 -10.28
N GLY A 22 -8.10 4.74 -10.79
CA GLY A 22 -6.68 4.41 -10.87
C GLY A 22 -6.42 2.95 -11.13
N VAL A 23 -5.13 2.59 -11.14
CA VAL A 23 -4.69 1.22 -11.40
C VAL A 23 -3.99 0.68 -10.17
N PHE A 24 -4.32 -0.54 -9.79
CA PHE A 24 -3.72 -1.25 -8.67
C PHE A 24 -2.96 -2.47 -9.18
N TYR A 25 -1.71 -2.58 -8.75
CA TYR A 25 -0.79 -3.63 -9.13
C TYR A 25 -0.54 -4.54 -7.94
N TYR A 26 -0.90 -5.81 -8.07
CA TYR A 26 -0.83 -6.78 -6.98
C TYR A 26 0.35 -7.73 -7.21
N PHE A 27 1.32 -7.66 -6.31
CA PHE A 27 2.51 -8.54 -6.26
C PHE A 27 2.36 -9.49 -5.07
N ASP A 28 3.38 -10.29 -4.80
CA ASP A 28 3.35 -11.16 -3.62
C ASP A 28 3.44 -10.34 -2.32
N GLY A 29 2.32 -10.17 -1.65
CA GLY A 29 2.21 -9.42 -0.40
C GLY A 29 2.33 -7.90 -0.53
N LEU A 30 2.50 -7.38 -1.74
CA LEU A 30 2.69 -5.95 -2.00
C LEU A 30 1.68 -5.45 -3.02
N VAL A 31 1.00 -4.36 -2.69
CA VAL A 31 0.09 -3.68 -3.60
C VAL A 31 0.63 -2.27 -3.89
N ILE A 32 0.67 -1.91 -5.15
CA ILE A 32 1.07 -0.57 -5.58
C ILE A 32 -0.11 0.08 -6.27
N GLY A 33 -0.56 1.22 -5.76
CA GLY A 33 -1.66 2.00 -6.34
C GLY A 33 -1.15 3.25 -7.04
N GLU A 34 -1.65 3.48 -8.25
CA GLU A 34 -1.36 4.68 -9.04
C GLU A 34 -2.68 5.32 -9.44
N MET A 35 -3.05 6.39 -8.71
CA MET A 35 -4.31 7.09 -8.95
C MET A 35 -4.21 8.00 -10.16
N LYS A 36 -5.36 8.26 -10.78
CA LYS A 36 -5.46 9.24 -11.86
C LYS A 36 -5.36 10.66 -11.32
N GLU A 37 -4.93 11.58 -12.18
CA GLU A 37 -4.84 13.00 -11.86
C GLU A 37 -6.19 13.56 -11.41
N GLY A 38 -6.18 14.31 -10.31
CA GLY A 38 -7.35 15.03 -9.83
C GLY A 38 -8.40 14.19 -9.12
N VAL A 39 -8.14 12.92 -8.87
CA VAL A 39 -9.09 12.06 -8.15
C VAL A 39 -9.27 12.55 -6.71
N HIS A 40 -10.51 12.54 -6.24
CA HIS A 40 -10.86 12.72 -4.84
C HIS A 40 -11.20 11.34 -4.27
N MET A 41 -10.21 10.70 -3.65
CA MET A 41 -10.34 9.33 -3.15
C MET A 41 -11.33 9.25 -2.01
N THR A 42 -12.32 8.39 -2.15
CA THR A 42 -13.29 8.07 -1.11
C THR A 42 -12.97 6.69 -0.51
N TRP A 43 -13.53 6.41 0.66
CA TRP A 43 -13.45 5.06 1.23
C TRP A 43 -14.11 4.03 0.32
N GLY A 44 -15.21 4.39 -0.34
CA GLY A 44 -15.88 3.50 -1.30
C GLY A 44 -14.99 3.05 -2.44
N MET A 45 -14.14 3.95 -2.94
CA MET A 45 -13.13 3.62 -3.95
C MET A 45 -12.06 2.69 -3.38
N ALA A 46 -11.48 3.06 -2.25
CA ALA A 46 -10.42 2.27 -1.62
C ALA A 46 -10.91 0.87 -1.25
N LYS A 47 -12.14 0.74 -0.81
CA LYS A 47 -12.76 -0.52 -0.45
C LYS A 47 -12.74 -1.54 -1.60
N LYS A 48 -12.90 -1.07 -2.84
CA LYS A 48 -12.82 -1.94 -4.02
C LYS A 48 -11.43 -2.57 -4.15
N ALA A 49 -10.38 -1.78 -3.94
CA ALA A 49 -9.00 -2.26 -4.00
C ALA A 49 -8.69 -3.22 -2.85
N VAL A 50 -9.20 -2.94 -1.65
CA VAL A 50 -9.06 -3.81 -0.47
C VAL A 50 -9.76 -5.14 -0.70
N LYS A 51 -10.97 -5.13 -1.27
CA LYS A 51 -11.70 -6.35 -1.61
C LYS A 51 -10.92 -7.21 -2.60
N ALA A 52 -10.35 -6.60 -3.62
CA ALA A 52 -9.50 -7.31 -4.58
C ALA A 52 -8.28 -7.93 -3.90
N ALA A 53 -7.64 -7.22 -2.97
CA ALA A 53 -6.51 -7.73 -2.21
C ALA A 53 -6.91 -8.98 -1.39
N LYS A 54 -8.06 -8.96 -0.76
CA LYS A 54 -8.57 -10.10 0.01
C LYS A 54 -8.84 -11.31 -0.89
N GLU A 55 -9.34 -11.08 -2.09
CA GLU A 55 -9.56 -12.14 -3.07
C GLU A 55 -8.25 -12.78 -3.53
N ILE A 56 -7.21 -11.96 -3.71
CA ILE A 56 -5.91 -12.41 -4.21
C ILE A 56 -5.08 -13.10 -3.12
N TYR A 57 -5.02 -12.50 -1.94
CA TYR A 57 -4.09 -12.93 -0.88
C TYR A 57 -4.73 -13.79 0.22
N GLY A 58 -6.05 -13.72 0.38
CA GLY A 58 -6.70 -14.28 1.56
C GLY A 58 -6.52 -13.35 2.76
N GLN A 59 -6.67 -13.88 3.99
CA GLN A 59 -6.68 -13.05 5.20
C GLN A 59 -5.37 -13.09 5.99
N ASP A 60 -4.48 -14.02 5.71
CA ASP A 60 -3.34 -14.31 6.58
C ASP A 60 -1.99 -13.78 6.09
N LEU A 61 -1.94 -13.14 4.93
CA LEU A 61 -0.68 -12.63 4.39
C LEU A 61 -0.44 -11.19 4.84
N PRO A 62 0.78 -10.86 5.31
CA PRO A 62 1.16 -9.47 5.52
C PRO A 62 1.05 -8.69 4.20
N ILE A 63 0.37 -7.56 4.24
CA ILE A 63 0.18 -6.71 3.07
C ILE A 63 0.89 -5.39 3.29
N ALA A 64 1.76 -5.05 2.35
CA ALA A 64 2.33 -3.72 2.23
C ALA A 64 1.62 -2.99 1.10
N TYR A 65 1.40 -1.71 1.28
CA TYR A 65 0.80 -0.85 0.26
C TYR A 65 1.72 0.32 -0.05
N ILE A 66 1.95 0.56 -1.32
CA ILE A 66 2.68 1.74 -1.81
C ILE A 66 1.71 2.61 -2.61
N SER A 67 1.52 3.84 -2.16
CA SER A 67 0.85 4.86 -2.95
C SER A 67 1.89 5.55 -3.82
N ASN A 68 1.92 5.20 -5.11
CA ASN A 68 2.85 5.81 -6.06
C ASN A 68 2.19 7.03 -6.69
N ARG A 69 2.54 8.21 -6.18
CA ARG A 69 1.87 9.47 -6.55
C ARG A 69 2.50 10.11 -7.79
N ILE A 70 2.46 9.42 -8.92
CA ILE A 70 2.87 10.00 -10.20
C ILE A 70 1.89 11.10 -10.66
N HIS A 71 0.66 11.05 -10.19
CA HIS A 71 -0.36 12.07 -10.40
C HIS A 71 -0.84 12.59 -9.05
N ASN A 72 -1.29 13.85 -9.03
CA ASN A 72 -1.84 14.44 -7.82
C ASN A 72 -3.27 13.98 -7.58
N TYR A 73 -3.54 13.51 -6.39
CA TYR A 73 -4.90 13.20 -5.94
C TYR A 73 -5.05 13.57 -4.48
N THR A 74 -6.28 13.66 -4.02
CA THR A 74 -6.59 13.98 -2.62
C THR A 74 -7.47 12.88 -2.04
N VAL A 75 -7.57 12.86 -0.70
CA VAL A 75 -8.52 11.99 -0.01
C VAL A 75 -9.64 12.86 0.54
N VAL A 76 -10.88 12.44 0.36
CA VAL A 76 -12.05 13.17 0.87
C VAL A 76 -11.94 13.28 2.40
N PRO A 77 -11.91 14.50 2.97
CA PRO A 77 -11.64 14.68 4.40
C PRO A 77 -12.59 13.92 5.32
N SER A 78 -13.88 13.85 4.98
CA SER A 78 -14.87 13.13 5.80
C SER A 78 -14.65 11.63 5.84
N ASP A 79 -13.91 11.06 4.89
CA ASP A 79 -13.66 9.62 4.82
C ASP A 79 -12.40 9.20 5.58
N TRP A 80 -11.58 10.15 6.06
CA TRP A 80 -10.35 9.84 6.80
C TRP A 80 -10.59 8.93 8.00
N ILE A 81 -11.69 9.12 8.71
CA ILE A 81 -12.04 8.28 9.87
C ILE A 81 -12.20 6.82 9.43
N LYS A 82 -12.82 6.59 8.28
CA LYS A 82 -13.02 5.23 7.76
C LYS A 82 -11.69 4.58 7.38
N PHE A 83 -10.78 5.33 6.74
CA PHE A 83 -9.43 4.85 6.46
C PHE A 83 -8.70 4.49 7.75
N TYR A 84 -8.77 5.35 8.75
CA TYR A 84 -8.13 5.11 10.04
C TYR A 84 -8.69 3.87 10.74
N THR A 85 -10.00 3.70 10.75
CA THR A 85 -10.68 2.55 11.37
C THR A 85 -10.23 1.23 10.74
N HIS A 86 -9.96 1.22 9.44
CA HIS A 86 -9.55 0.03 8.70
C HIS A 86 -8.03 -0.09 8.48
N ARG A 87 -7.23 0.74 9.15
CA ARG A 87 -5.76 0.77 8.96
C ARG A 87 -5.08 -0.56 9.28
N HIS A 88 -5.65 -1.35 10.18
CA HIS A 88 -5.11 -2.65 10.57
C HIS A 88 -5.13 -3.69 9.44
N GLN A 89 -5.81 -3.41 8.34
CA GLN A 89 -5.81 -4.28 7.17
C GLN A 89 -4.54 -4.17 6.34
N LEU A 90 -3.71 -3.13 6.63
CA LEU A 90 -2.40 -2.95 6.03
C LEU A 90 -1.34 -3.03 7.12
N ASP A 91 -0.35 -3.90 6.92
CA ASP A 91 0.77 -4.01 7.86
C ASP A 91 1.80 -2.90 7.65
N PHE A 92 2.01 -2.50 6.39
CA PHE A 92 2.98 -1.48 6.03
C PHE A 92 2.41 -0.54 4.98
N TYR A 93 2.73 0.74 5.09
CA TYR A 93 2.24 1.75 4.17
C TYR A 93 3.38 2.70 3.79
N ALA A 94 3.63 2.84 2.51
CA ALA A 94 4.61 3.78 1.98
C ALA A 94 3.96 4.72 0.97
N VAL A 95 4.46 5.94 0.92
CA VAL A 95 4.02 6.94 -0.07
C VAL A 95 5.23 7.39 -0.86
N VAL A 96 5.15 7.33 -2.18
CA VAL A 96 6.16 7.84 -3.09
C VAL A 96 5.65 9.12 -3.72
N GLY A 97 6.35 10.21 -3.52
CA GLY A 97 5.93 11.49 -4.07
C GLY A 97 7.03 12.53 -4.02
N THR A 98 6.89 13.53 -4.89
CA THR A 98 7.79 14.69 -4.89
C THR A 98 7.33 15.73 -3.86
N PRO A 99 8.27 16.51 -3.26
CA PRO A 99 7.89 17.52 -2.27
C PRO A 99 6.90 18.56 -2.76
N LYS A 100 6.86 18.86 -4.07
CA LYS A 100 6.04 19.94 -4.62
C LYS A 100 4.58 19.57 -4.91
N GLY A 101 4.26 18.33 -5.20
CA GLY A 101 2.92 17.97 -5.71
C GLY A 101 1.98 17.36 -4.70
N SER A 102 2.48 16.65 -3.71
CA SER A 102 1.68 15.80 -2.82
C SER A 102 1.93 16.07 -1.33
N PHE A 103 2.71 17.10 -1.00
CA PHE A 103 3.16 17.34 0.37
C PHE A 103 2.00 17.52 1.36
N THR A 104 1.00 18.34 1.01
CA THR A 104 -0.14 18.62 1.89
C THR A 104 -0.95 17.34 2.15
N SER A 105 -1.17 16.55 1.12
CA SER A 105 -1.91 15.30 1.22
C SER A 105 -1.15 14.26 2.06
N ILE A 106 0.17 14.18 1.90
CA ILE A 106 1.03 13.29 2.70
C ILE A 106 0.99 13.68 4.17
N VAL A 107 1.02 14.98 4.48
CA VAL A 107 0.94 15.47 5.86
C VAL A 107 -0.38 15.04 6.50
N LEU A 108 -1.50 15.20 5.79
CA LEU A 108 -2.81 14.77 6.27
C LEU A 108 -2.85 13.26 6.52
N GLU A 109 -2.33 12.47 5.59
CA GLU A 109 -2.25 11.02 5.75
C GLU A 109 -1.43 10.64 6.99
N LYS A 110 -0.27 11.27 7.20
CA LYS A 110 0.56 11.03 8.39
C LYS A 110 -0.17 11.34 9.69
N MET A 111 -0.94 12.43 9.72
CA MET A 111 -1.72 12.80 10.91
C MET A 111 -2.72 11.73 11.28
N PHE A 112 -3.39 11.14 10.28
CA PHE A 112 -4.41 10.12 10.52
C PHE A 112 -3.83 8.74 10.82
N PHE A 113 -2.68 8.40 10.25
CA PHE A 113 -2.04 7.10 10.47
C PHE A 113 -0.96 7.14 11.56
N GLN A 114 -0.81 8.28 12.28
CA GLN A 114 0.07 8.43 13.44
C GLN A 114 1.51 7.92 13.19
N ASN A 115 2.14 8.44 12.12
CA ASN A 115 3.52 8.09 11.74
C ASN A 115 3.73 6.65 11.28
N SER A 116 2.67 5.91 10.97
CA SER A 116 2.81 4.58 10.40
C SER A 116 3.10 4.59 8.89
N ILE A 117 3.10 5.77 8.28
CA ILE A 117 3.38 5.96 6.85
C ILE A 117 4.84 6.39 6.68
N ILE A 118 5.55 5.72 5.78
CA ILE A 118 6.93 6.07 5.41
C ILE A 118 6.91 6.75 4.05
N GLN A 119 7.59 7.88 3.93
CA GLN A 119 7.66 8.64 2.68
C GLN A 119 8.96 8.34 1.94
N PHE A 120 8.85 8.15 0.63
CA PHE A 120 9.97 7.98 -0.29
C PHE A 120 9.82 8.94 -1.46
N THR A 121 10.94 9.29 -2.08
CA THR A 121 10.97 10.05 -3.34
C THR A 121 11.21 9.12 -4.53
N ASP A 122 11.69 7.91 -4.28
CA ASP A 122 12.00 6.91 -5.30
C ASP A 122 11.19 5.64 -5.05
N ILE A 123 10.45 5.20 -6.08
CA ILE A 123 9.63 4.00 -6.01
C ILE A 123 10.47 2.73 -5.78
N GLU A 124 11.67 2.65 -6.34
CA GLU A 124 12.52 1.48 -6.16
C GLU A 124 12.92 1.29 -4.71
N GLU A 125 13.25 2.39 -4.01
CA GLU A 125 13.54 2.35 -2.58
C GLU A 125 12.33 1.93 -1.76
N ALA A 126 11.14 2.43 -2.12
CA ALA A 126 9.90 2.06 -1.45
C ALA A 126 9.60 0.57 -1.62
N ILE A 127 9.84 0.02 -2.80
CA ILE A 127 9.66 -1.40 -3.09
C ILE A 127 10.63 -2.24 -2.27
N GLU A 128 11.91 -1.89 -2.25
CA GLU A 128 12.93 -2.60 -1.46
C GLU A 128 12.55 -2.63 0.02
N TRP A 129 12.17 -1.49 0.56
CA TRP A 129 11.74 -1.38 1.96
C TRP A 129 10.53 -2.28 2.23
N SER A 130 9.52 -2.23 1.36
CA SER A 130 8.29 -3.01 1.53
C SER A 130 8.56 -4.51 1.48
N VAL A 131 9.35 -4.96 0.51
CA VAL A 131 9.72 -6.38 0.36
C VAL A 131 10.49 -6.87 1.58
N GLN A 132 11.39 -6.05 2.11
CA GLN A 132 12.14 -6.38 3.32
C GLN A 132 11.22 -6.51 4.54
N GLN A 133 10.29 -5.57 4.72
CA GLN A 133 9.35 -5.60 5.83
C GLN A 133 8.44 -6.83 5.78
N ILE A 134 7.92 -7.16 4.60
CA ILE A 134 7.10 -8.35 4.39
C ILE A 134 7.89 -9.61 4.75
N GLY A 135 9.13 -9.71 4.27
CA GLY A 135 10.00 -10.85 4.55
C GLY A 135 10.27 -11.04 6.04
N GLU A 136 10.58 -9.96 6.76
CA GLU A 136 10.80 -9.98 8.20
C GLU A 136 9.54 -10.37 8.96
N ARG A 137 8.38 -9.83 8.55
CA ARG A 137 7.09 -10.15 9.16
C ARG A 137 6.75 -11.64 9.00
N ARG A 138 6.97 -12.19 7.80
CA ARG A 138 6.74 -13.61 7.52
C ARG A 138 7.63 -14.51 8.37
N LYS A 139 8.90 -14.14 8.56
CA LYS A 139 9.82 -14.86 9.42
C LYS A 139 9.35 -14.88 10.88
N LYS A 140 8.88 -13.74 11.39
CA LYS A 140 8.34 -13.65 12.75
C LYS A 140 7.11 -14.53 12.94
N VAL A 141 6.20 -14.54 11.97
CA VAL A 141 5.00 -15.36 12.01
C VAL A 141 5.36 -16.84 11.99
N GLN A 142 6.29 -17.24 11.12
CA GLN A 142 6.79 -18.62 11.05
C GLN A 142 7.49 -19.04 12.34
N GLY A 143 8.31 -18.14 12.91
CA GLY A 143 8.99 -18.39 14.19
C GLY A 143 8.01 -18.63 15.33
N LYS A 144 6.95 -17.83 15.42
CA LYS A 144 5.90 -18.00 16.43
C LYS A 144 5.13 -19.31 16.23
N ALA A 145 4.79 -19.66 15.00
CA ALA A 145 4.11 -20.90 14.68
C ALA A 145 4.97 -22.13 15.03
N SER A 146 6.27 -22.06 14.73
CA SER A 146 7.23 -23.11 15.07
C SER A 146 7.37 -23.30 16.58
N LEU A 147 7.45 -22.20 17.34
CA LEU A 147 7.51 -22.24 18.80
C LEU A 147 6.24 -22.83 19.40
N ALA A 148 5.08 -22.41 18.92
CA ALA A 148 3.80 -22.97 19.38
C ALA A 148 3.70 -24.47 19.10
N SER A 149 4.16 -24.94 17.94
CA SER A 149 4.20 -26.34 17.58
C SER A 149 5.11 -27.16 18.50
N ASN A 150 6.27 -26.59 18.90
CA ASN A 150 7.22 -27.26 19.79
C ASN A 150 6.74 -27.31 21.25
N MET A 151 5.80 -26.48 21.63
CA MET A 151 5.25 -26.44 23.00
C MET A 151 4.10 -27.44 23.22
N GLU A 152 3.57 -27.99 22.15
CA GLU A 152 2.55 -29.05 22.21
C GLU A 152 3.22 -30.42 22.35
#